data_b1b3bd1df68680f0c6d6a107c1bc6d4c
#
_entry.id   b1b3bd1df68680f0c6d6a107c1bc6d4c
#
_cell.length_a   1.000
_cell.length_b   1.000
_cell.length_c   1.000
_cell.angle_alpha   90.00
_cell.angle_beta   90.00
_cell.angle_gamma   90.00
#
_symmetry.space_group_name_H-M   'P 1'
#
loop_
_entity.id
_entity.type
_entity.pdbx_description
1 polymer ?
#
loop_
_entity_poly.entity_id
_entity_poly.type
_entity_poly.pdbx_seq_one_letter_code
_entity_poly.pdbx_strand_id
1 'polypeptide(L)'
;MGKYHPHGDSSIYDALVVMAQDFKKGRTLVDGHGNFGSIEGDGAAAMRYTEARLEKLTQEVFLSDLDKNVVDFVPNFDETEKEPSVLPVRIPNILVNGADGIAVGMATSIPPHNLGEVIDAVKAYMKDNTISVRGLMRYIKGPDFPTGGIVVNKDDLRKIYETGSGKIRLRGKVEVEKLKGGKKQLVITEIPYTMLGANIGKFLNDVASLVETKKTTDIVDISNQSSKEGIRIVLELKKDTDVENLTNMLYKKTRLEDTFGVNMLAVADGRPETLSLKQIIEYHVDFVFEITTRKYHTLLDKELEKQEVQEGLIKACDVIDLIIEILRGSKNREQVKKCLVEGITEGIRFKSKASEKAAAKLLFTERQANAILDMRLYKLIGLEIEALQAEYQETMKNIALYKDILENYDSMAAVIIKDMDEIKKEYGRKRRTAVENAEEAVYEEKKMEEMEVCFLMDRFGYMKLIDKNAYERNKEAVHNENKYVFNCMNTDKICIFTDTGKMHTI
;
A
#
# COMPACT_ATOMS: atom_id res chain seq x y z
N MET A 1 4.42 -19.40 9.79
CA MET A 1 3.62 -18.26 10.26
C MET A 1 3.38 -18.31 11.77
N GLY A 2 3.02 -19.42 12.35
CA GLY A 2 2.75 -19.55 13.78
C GLY A 2 3.89 -19.18 14.75
N LYS A 3 5.14 -19.10 14.29
CA LYS A 3 6.28 -18.67 15.11
C LYS A 3 6.31 -17.17 15.42
N TYR A 4 5.65 -16.34 14.60
CA TYR A 4 5.70 -14.88 14.68
C TYR A 4 4.36 -14.23 14.99
N HIS A 5 3.28 -15.00 15.05
CA HIS A 5 1.95 -14.48 15.34
C HIS A 5 1.15 -15.48 16.19
N PRO A 6 0.88 -15.17 17.49
CA PRO A 6 0.28 -16.09 18.45
C PRO A 6 -1.25 -16.16 18.35
N HIS A 7 -1.81 -16.15 17.14
CA HIS A 7 -3.25 -16.18 16.86
C HIS A 7 -3.58 -17.25 15.82
N GLY A 8 -4.87 -17.46 15.56
CA GLY A 8 -5.34 -18.43 14.57
C GLY A 8 -4.83 -18.14 13.15
N ASP A 9 -4.65 -19.20 12.36
CA ASP A 9 -4.15 -19.14 10.99
C ASP A 9 -5.08 -18.39 10.04
N SER A 10 -6.39 -18.38 10.29
CA SER A 10 -7.37 -17.62 9.52
C SER A 10 -7.10 -16.11 9.54
N SER A 11 -6.76 -15.54 10.70
CA SER A 11 -6.45 -14.11 10.81
C SER A 11 -5.19 -13.73 10.02
N ILE A 12 -4.19 -14.61 9.99
CA ILE A 12 -2.97 -14.44 9.20
C ILE A 12 -3.29 -14.51 7.71
N TYR A 13 -4.12 -15.50 7.32
CA TYR A 13 -4.51 -15.66 5.92
C TYR A 13 -5.35 -14.49 5.41
N ASP A 14 -6.29 -13.99 6.21
CA ASP A 14 -7.10 -12.82 5.86
C ASP A 14 -6.23 -11.58 5.61
N ALA A 15 -5.21 -11.35 6.45
CA ALA A 15 -4.26 -10.27 6.25
C ALA A 15 -3.43 -10.45 4.97
N LEU A 16 -2.98 -11.68 4.69
CA LEU A 16 -2.26 -12.02 3.46
C LEU A 16 -3.12 -11.78 2.23
N VAL A 17 -4.39 -12.18 2.28
CA VAL A 17 -5.37 -11.94 1.20
C VAL A 17 -5.51 -10.46 0.90
N VAL A 18 -5.67 -9.61 1.92
CA VAL A 18 -5.76 -8.16 1.73
C VAL A 18 -4.50 -7.58 1.10
N MET A 19 -3.32 -8.08 1.44
CA MET A 19 -2.05 -7.64 0.84
C MET A 19 -1.89 -8.03 -0.64
N ALA A 20 -2.63 -9.04 -1.11
CA ALA A 20 -2.65 -9.47 -2.50
C ALA A 20 -3.74 -8.78 -3.35
N GLN A 21 -4.71 -8.09 -2.73
CA GLN A 21 -5.84 -7.46 -3.42
C GLN A 21 -5.48 -6.07 -3.95
N ASP A 22 -5.39 -5.93 -5.27
CA ASP A 22 -5.03 -4.70 -5.98
C ASP A 22 -6.12 -3.61 -5.97
N PHE A 23 -7.35 -4.00 -5.63
CA PHE A 23 -8.47 -3.08 -5.41
C PHE A 23 -8.54 -2.53 -3.97
N LYS A 24 -7.80 -3.14 -3.02
CA LYS A 24 -7.69 -2.65 -1.63
C LYS A 24 -6.36 -1.93 -1.36
N LYS A 25 -5.29 -2.34 -2.03
CA LYS A 25 -3.95 -1.78 -1.81
C LYS A 25 -3.49 -0.92 -2.98
N GLY A 26 -2.95 0.22 -2.67
CA GLY A 26 -2.29 1.09 -3.64
C GLY A 26 -1.16 0.36 -4.37
N ARG A 27 -0.42 -0.48 -3.65
CA ARG A 27 0.58 -1.42 -4.15
C ARG A 27 0.42 -2.75 -3.41
N THR A 28 0.21 -3.83 -4.14
CA THR A 28 0.20 -5.18 -3.57
C THR A 28 1.56 -5.53 -3.00
N LEU A 29 1.57 -6.24 -1.89
CA LEU A 29 2.79 -6.70 -1.21
C LEU A 29 2.98 -8.21 -1.37
N VAL A 30 1.92 -8.91 -1.76
CA VAL A 30 1.87 -10.35 -1.98
C VAL A 30 1.38 -10.60 -3.40
N ASP A 31 2.10 -11.44 -4.14
CA ASP A 31 1.69 -12.01 -5.42
C ASP A 31 0.95 -13.32 -5.12
N GLY A 32 -0.38 -13.29 -5.29
CA GLY A 32 -1.27 -14.40 -5.00
C GLY A 32 -1.61 -15.19 -6.27
N HIS A 33 -1.54 -16.52 -6.19
CA HIS A 33 -1.99 -17.43 -7.23
C HIS A 33 -3.20 -18.22 -6.78
N GLY A 34 -4.28 -18.14 -7.55
CA GLY A 34 -5.59 -18.70 -7.21
C GLY A 34 -6.65 -17.63 -7.01
N ASN A 35 -7.71 -17.97 -6.28
CA ASN A 35 -8.80 -17.01 -5.98
C ASN A 35 -8.53 -16.28 -4.66
N PHE A 36 -8.19 -15.01 -4.75
CA PHE A 36 -7.98 -14.09 -3.63
C PHE A 36 -9.17 -13.12 -3.40
N GLY A 37 -10.35 -13.49 -3.87
CA GLY A 37 -11.56 -12.69 -3.75
C GLY A 37 -11.75 -11.70 -4.90
N SER A 38 -12.87 -10.99 -4.88
CA SER A 38 -13.22 -10.00 -5.90
C SER A 38 -13.56 -8.64 -5.30
N ILE A 39 -13.54 -7.62 -6.14
CA ILE A 39 -13.95 -6.25 -5.77
C ILE A 39 -15.44 -6.20 -5.34
N GLU A 40 -16.25 -7.15 -5.77
CA GLU A 40 -17.67 -7.27 -5.47
C GLU A 40 -17.97 -7.90 -4.09
N GLY A 41 -16.93 -8.40 -3.43
CA GLY A 41 -17.02 -8.95 -2.08
C GLY A 41 -17.05 -10.47 -2.01
N ASP A 42 -16.76 -11.17 -3.11
CA ASP A 42 -16.52 -12.60 -3.02
C ASP A 42 -15.29 -12.85 -2.16
N GLY A 43 -15.40 -13.81 -1.25
CA GLY A 43 -14.31 -14.21 -0.39
C GLY A 43 -13.20 -14.93 -1.15
N ALA A 44 -11.98 -14.91 -0.58
CA ALA A 44 -10.89 -15.73 -1.08
C ALA A 44 -11.22 -17.23 -0.90
N ALA A 45 -10.67 -18.07 -1.77
CA ALA A 45 -10.71 -19.51 -1.58
C ALA A 45 -9.99 -19.91 -0.28
N ALA A 46 -10.32 -21.07 0.29
CA ALA A 46 -9.61 -21.60 1.45
C ALA A 46 -8.10 -21.72 1.16
N MET A 47 -7.26 -21.48 2.16
CA MET A 47 -5.79 -21.39 2.01
C MET A 47 -5.15 -22.62 1.33
N ARG A 48 -5.77 -23.79 1.43
CA ARG A 48 -5.29 -25.02 0.77
C ARG A 48 -5.42 -25.00 -0.76
N TYR A 49 -6.13 -24.01 -1.33
CA TYR A 49 -6.34 -23.85 -2.77
C TYR A 49 -5.62 -22.64 -3.35
N THR A 50 -4.82 -21.96 -2.54
CA THR A 50 -4.11 -20.74 -2.95
C THR A 50 -2.63 -20.88 -2.70
N GLU A 51 -1.83 -20.23 -3.53
CA GLU A 51 -0.40 -20.07 -3.36
C GLU A 51 -0.07 -18.59 -3.24
N ALA A 52 0.99 -18.27 -2.53
CA ALA A 52 1.42 -16.89 -2.34
C ALA A 52 2.94 -16.79 -2.29
N ARG A 53 3.46 -15.72 -2.86
CA ARG A 53 4.85 -15.30 -2.74
C ARG A 53 4.92 -13.79 -2.53
N LEU A 54 6.07 -13.31 -2.11
CA LEU A 54 6.29 -11.88 -1.99
C LEU A 54 6.32 -11.22 -3.37
N GLU A 55 5.68 -10.07 -3.49
CA GLU A 55 5.87 -9.21 -4.64
C GLU A 55 7.34 -8.76 -4.74
N LYS A 56 7.79 -8.48 -5.97
CA LYS A 56 9.15 -7.96 -6.21
C LYS A 56 9.42 -6.68 -5.42
N LEU A 57 8.44 -5.77 -5.40
CA LEU A 57 8.49 -4.56 -4.58
C LEU A 57 8.75 -4.87 -3.10
N THR A 58 8.10 -5.88 -2.54
CA THR A 58 8.25 -6.25 -1.14
C THR A 58 9.66 -6.79 -0.86
N GLN A 59 10.18 -7.64 -1.74
CA GLN A 59 11.54 -8.17 -1.59
C GLN A 59 12.60 -7.07 -1.67
N GLU A 60 12.48 -6.17 -2.65
CA GLU A 60 13.51 -5.17 -2.95
C GLU A 60 13.42 -3.91 -2.08
N VAL A 61 12.22 -3.50 -1.66
CA VAL A 61 12.02 -2.22 -0.96
C VAL A 61 11.79 -2.39 0.54
N PHE A 62 11.23 -3.53 0.96
CA PHE A 62 10.88 -3.77 2.36
C PHE A 62 11.89 -4.67 3.09
N LEU A 63 12.54 -5.61 2.38
CA LEU A 63 13.29 -6.69 3.00
C LEU A 63 14.76 -6.79 2.59
N SER A 64 15.20 -6.10 1.53
CA SER A 64 16.50 -6.32 0.90
C SER A 64 17.72 -6.11 1.80
N ASP A 65 17.60 -5.30 2.82
CA ASP A 65 18.70 -4.94 3.71
C ASP A 65 18.59 -5.52 5.14
N LEU A 66 17.66 -6.46 5.39
CA LEU A 66 17.46 -7.08 6.71
C LEU A 66 18.73 -7.75 7.28
N ASP A 67 19.61 -8.28 6.42
CA ASP A 67 20.87 -8.93 6.79
C ASP A 67 22.00 -7.95 7.14
N LYS A 68 21.76 -6.65 7.00
CA LYS A 68 22.79 -5.59 7.15
C LYS A 68 22.69 -4.82 8.47
N ASN A 69 22.07 -5.40 9.48
CA ASN A 69 21.91 -4.80 10.81
C ASN A 69 21.22 -3.42 10.80
N VAL A 70 20.33 -3.18 9.82
CA VAL A 70 19.65 -1.89 9.63
C VAL A 70 18.53 -1.63 10.63
N VAL A 71 17.97 -2.69 11.23
CA VAL A 71 16.93 -2.65 12.27
C VAL A 71 17.28 -3.57 13.41
N ASP A 72 16.69 -3.36 14.57
CA ASP A 72 16.88 -4.21 15.72
C ASP A 72 16.04 -5.48 15.60
N PHE A 73 16.60 -6.60 16.09
CA PHE A 73 15.90 -7.86 16.19
C PHE A 73 15.58 -8.15 17.66
N VAL A 74 14.32 -8.45 17.91
CA VAL A 74 13.78 -8.79 19.23
C VAL A 74 13.37 -10.26 19.27
N PRO A 75 13.34 -10.91 20.44
CA PRO A 75 12.74 -12.23 20.56
C PRO A 75 11.27 -12.20 20.12
N ASN A 76 10.83 -13.28 19.46
CA ASN A 76 9.41 -13.48 19.18
C ASN A 76 8.63 -13.78 20.49
N PHE A 77 7.32 -14.00 20.41
CA PHE A 77 6.43 -14.15 21.57
C PHE A 77 6.78 -15.33 22.48
N ASP A 78 7.45 -16.38 22.00
CA ASP A 78 7.86 -17.57 22.76
C ASP A 78 9.39 -17.67 22.95
N GLU A 79 10.14 -16.63 22.56
CA GLU A 79 11.61 -16.51 22.67
C GLU A 79 12.39 -17.59 21.90
N THR A 80 11.74 -18.34 21.00
CA THR A 80 12.40 -19.40 20.20
C THR A 80 13.08 -18.89 18.95
N GLU A 81 12.65 -17.73 18.44
CA GLU A 81 13.16 -17.11 17.21
C GLU A 81 13.38 -15.60 17.45
N LYS A 82 14.01 -14.95 16.49
CA LYS A 82 14.13 -13.48 16.48
C LYS A 82 13.39 -12.90 15.29
N GLU A 83 12.74 -11.79 15.52
CA GLU A 83 12.03 -11.03 14.47
C GLU A 83 12.48 -9.57 14.46
N PRO A 84 12.43 -8.89 13.30
CA PRO A 84 12.75 -7.47 13.26
C PRO A 84 11.68 -6.67 14.01
N SER A 85 12.12 -5.71 14.82
CA SER A 85 11.21 -4.81 15.55
C SER A 85 10.34 -3.98 14.61
N VAL A 86 10.92 -3.60 13.46
CA VAL A 86 10.26 -2.93 12.31
C VAL A 86 10.91 -3.41 11.02
N LEU A 87 10.19 -3.32 9.89
CA LEU A 87 10.78 -3.60 8.58
C LEU A 87 11.54 -2.39 8.05
N PRO A 88 12.71 -2.57 7.39
CA PRO A 88 13.51 -1.48 6.85
C PRO A 88 12.94 -0.91 5.54
N VAL A 89 11.73 -0.40 5.60
CA VAL A 89 10.98 0.05 4.42
C VAL A 89 11.51 1.39 3.92
N ARG A 90 11.96 1.43 2.67
CA ARG A 90 12.59 2.62 2.06
C ARG A 90 11.63 3.63 1.42
N ILE A 91 10.33 3.42 1.56
CA ILE A 91 9.26 4.32 1.13
C ILE A 91 8.27 4.53 2.28
N PRO A 92 7.58 5.67 2.40
CA PRO A 92 6.56 5.87 3.42
C PRO A 92 5.30 5.06 3.09
N ASN A 93 5.33 3.75 3.36
CA ASN A 93 4.27 2.80 3.02
C ASN A 93 2.90 3.20 3.60
N ILE A 94 2.89 3.83 4.77
CA ILE A 94 1.67 4.34 5.41
C ILE A 94 0.93 5.37 4.53
N LEU A 95 1.66 6.13 3.69
CA LEU A 95 1.07 7.04 2.70
C LEU A 95 0.75 6.31 1.39
N VAL A 96 1.62 5.40 0.93
CA VAL A 96 1.46 4.72 -0.37
C VAL A 96 0.28 3.77 -0.36
N ASN A 97 0.16 2.93 0.66
CA ASN A 97 -0.91 1.93 0.80
C ASN A 97 -2.06 2.38 1.71
N GLY A 98 -1.90 3.52 2.38
CA GLY A 98 -2.82 3.92 3.42
C GLY A 98 -2.77 2.98 4.64
N ALA A 99 -3.57 3.29 5.62
CA ALA A 99 -3.78 2.48 6.80
C ALA A 99 -5.24 2.57 7.24
N ASP A 100 -5.80 1.45 7.68
CA ASP A 100 -7.11 1.37 8.29
C ASP A 100 -7.05 0.39 9.45
N GLY A 101 -7.53 0.82 10.61
CA GLY A 101 -7.48 0.00 11.80
C GLY A 101 -8.27 0.60 12.96
N ILE A 102 -8.83 -0.29 13.78
CA ILE A 102 -9.62 0.04 14.95
C ILE A 102 -8.96 -0.58 16.17
N ALA A 103 -8.58 0.26 17.13
CA ALA A 103 -8.07 -0.16 18.43
C ALA A 103 -9.03 0.33 19.54
N VAL A 104 -8.77 -0.08 20.77
CA VAL A 104 -9.53 0.41 21.92
C VAL A 104 -9.26 1.89 22.14
N GLY A 105 -10.29 2.71 22.02
CA GLY A 105 -10.22 4.16 22.23
C GLY A 105 -9.60 4.97 21.09
N MET A 106 -9.16 4.34 20.00
CA MET A 106 -8.58 5.03 18.85
C MET A 106 -8.79 4.28 17.54
N ALA A 107 -8.78 5.02 16.43
CA ALA A 107 -8.86 4.44 15.09
C ALA A 107 -7.94 5.21 14.14
N THR A 108 -7.36 4.51 13.16
CA THR A 108 -6.63 5.14 12.07
C THR A 108 -7.38 4.95 10.75
N SER A 109 -7.35 5.96 9.90
CA SER A 109 -7.90 5.90 8.55
C SER A 109 -7.09 6.86 7.67
N ILE A 110 -6.06 6.32 7.03
CA ILE A 110 -5.13 7.07 6.18
C ILE A 110 -5.38 6.67 4.73
N PRO A 111 -5.73 7.61 3.85
CA PRO A 111 -5.97 7.28 2.45
C PRO A 111 -4.67 6.94 1.73
N PRO A 112 -4.69 6.04 0.73
CA PRO A 112 -3.53 5.75 -0.11
C PRO A 112 -3.19 6.91 -1.03
N HIS A 113 -1.90 7.01 -1.42
CA HIS A 113 -1.37 8.05 -2.30
C HIS A 113 -0.53 7.45 -3.42
N ASN A 114 -0.32 8.23 -4.48
CA ASN A 114 0.51 7.81 -5.60
C ASN A 114 1.99 7.70 -5.20
N LEU A 115 2.61 6.53 -5.42
CA LEU A 115 4.00 6.27 -5.06
C LEU A 115 4.97 7.31 -5.63
N GLY A 116 4.82 7.66 -6.91
CA GLY A 116 5.70 8.63 -7.55
C GLY A 116 5.59 10.03 -6.96
N GLU A 117 4.36 10.47 -6.64
CA GLU A 117 4.10 11.76 -5.99
C GLU A 117 4.65 11.80 -4.56
N VAL A 118 4.51 10.71 -3.82
CA VAL A 118 5.05 10.58 -2.46
C VAL A 118 6.57 10.63 -2.47
N ILE A 119 7.23 9.91 -3.37
CA ILE A 119 8.69 9.96 -3.52
C ILE A 119 9.16 11.37 -3.86
N ASP A 120 8.50 12.06 -4.79
CA ASP A 120 8.86 13.43 -5.14
C ASP A 120 8.71 14.40 -3.96
N ALA A 121 7.68 14.22 -3.12
CA ALA A 121 7.48 15.01 -1.91
C ALA A 121 8.56 14.74 -0.85
N VAL A 122 8.94 13.48 -0.65
CA VAL A 122 10.05 13.10 0.25
C VAL A 122 11.35 13.74 -0.21
N LYS A 123 11.67 13.66 -1.49
CA LYS A 123 12.86 14.32 -2.08
C LYS A 123 12.84 15.84 -1.92
N ALA A 124 11.66 16.45 -2.07
CA ALA A 124 11.51 17.91 -1.87
C ALA A 124 11.75 18.29 -0.40
N TYR A 125 11.27 17.49 0.55
CA TYR A 125 11.51 17.67 1.97
C TYR A 125 12.99 17.49 2.33
N MET A 126 13.68 16.49 1.79
CA MET A 126 15.11 16.27 2.00
C MET A 126 15.97 17.44 1.49
N LYS A 127 15.53 18.14 0.44
CA LYS A 127 16.22 19.32 -0.10
C LYS A 127 15.94 20.59 0.73
N ASP A 128 14.75 20.70 1.29
CA ASP A 128 14.30 21.83 2.10
C ASP A 128 13.32 21.33 3.18
N ASN A 129 13.84 21.05 4.37
CA ASN A 129 13.05 20.58 5.50
C ASN A 129 12.09 21.64 6.08
N THR A 130 12.24 22.91 5.66
CA THR A 130 11.32 23.99 6.04
C THR A 130 10.06 24.03 5.16
N ILE A 131 10.00 23.23 4.10
CA ILE A 131 8.87 23.16 3.17
C ILE A 131 7.54 23.00 3.91
N SER A 132 6.56 23.85 3.58
CA SER A 132 5.23 23.78 4.18
C SER A 132 4.38 22.64 3.58
N VAL A 133 3.29 22.25 4.26
CA VAL A 133 2.30 21.30 3.70
C VAL A 133 1.81 21.76 2.33
N ARG A 134 1.54 23.04 2.14
CA ARG A 134 1.19 23.60 0.82
C ARG A 134 2.30 23.39 -0.23
N GLY A 135 3.56 23.45 0.18
CA GLY A 135 4.71 23.16 -0.67
C GLY A 135 4.74 21.69 -1.08
N LEU A 136 4.53 20.77 -0.13
CA LEU A 136 4.44 19.32 -0.38
C LEU A 136 3.28 18.95 -1.29
N MET A 137 2.14 19.65 -1.20
CA MET A 137 0.98 19.45 -2.07
C MET A 137 1.21 19.84 -3.54
N ARG A 138 2.33 20.47 -3.89
CA ARG A 138 2.74 20.62 -5.31
C ARG A 138 3.14 19.27 -5.92
N TYR A 139 3.58 18.33 -5.09
CA TYR A 139 3.98 16.98 -5.47
C TYR A 139 2.85 15.98 -5.19
N ILE A 140 2.31 15.93 -3.97
CA ILE A 140 1.15 15.11 -3.59
C ILE A 140 -0.12 15.90 -3.84
N LYS A 141 -0.80 15.59 -4.94
CA LYS A 141 -2.01 16.31 -5.35
C LYS A 141 -3.23 15.97 -4.50
N GLY A 142 -3.20 14.84 -3.83
CA GLY A 142 -4.29 14.29 -3.04
C GLY A 142 -4.20 12.77 -2.96
N PRO A 143 -5.17 12.10 -2.34
CA PRO A 143 -5.26 10.64 -2.34
C PRO A 143 -5.30 10.04 -3.74
N ASP A 144 -4.83 8.79 -3.87
CA ASP A 144 -4.86 8.02 -5.11
C ASP A 144 -5.38 6.61 -4.81
N PHE A 145 -6.70 6.47 -4.87
CA PHE A 145 -7.37 5.23 -4.52
C PHE A 145 -7.21 4.16 -5.60
N PRO A 146 -7.07 2.88 -5.23
CA PRO A 146 -6.99 1.77 -6.19
C PRO A 146 -8.19 1.69 -7.12
N THR A 147 -9.36 2.07 -6.64
CA THR A 147 -10.63 2.07 -7.38
C THR A 147 -10.81 3.27 -8.33
N GLY A 148 -9.88 4.23 -8.33
CA GLY A 148 -10.01 5.47 -9.08
C GLY A 148 -10.98 6.45 -8.42
N GLY A 149 -11.98 6.90 -9.17
CA GLY A 149 -12.97 7.88 -8.72
C GLY A 149 -12.46 9.32 -8.73
N ILE A 150 -13.25 10.21 -8.15
CA ILE A 150 -13.02 11.66 -8.17
C ILE A 150 -13.13 12.20 -6.74
N VAL A 151 -12.07 12.84 -6.25
CA VAL A 151 -12.14 13.68 -5.05
C VAL A 151 -12.75 15.02 -5.45
N VAL A 152 -13.86 15.42 -4.81
CA VAL A 152 -14.65 16.60 -5.23
C VAL A 152 -14.54 17.79 -4.28
N ASN A 153 -13.72 17.73 -3.25
CA ASN A 153 -13.46 18.82 -2.30
C ASN A 153 -11.97 19.09 -2.13
N LYS A 154 -11.31 19.38 -3.24
CA LYS A 154 -9.86 19.62 -3.31
C LYS A 154 -9.36 20.67 -2.32
N ASP A 155 -10.12 21.75 -2.13
CA ASP A 155 -9.69 22.87 -1.27
C ASP A 155 -9.61 22.46 0.21
N ASP A 156 -10.40 21.48 0.64
CA ASP A 156 -10.36 20.96 2.01
C ASP A 156 -9.10 20.13 2.28
N LEU A 157 -8.48 19.55 1.23
CA LEU A 157 -7.32 18.66 1.38
C LEU A 157 -6.16 19.34 2.12
N ARG A 158 -5.96 20.64 1.91
CA ARG A 158 -4.91 21.37 2.60
C ARG A 158 -5.08 21.30 4.11
N LYS A 159 -6.27 21.62 4.61
CA LYS A 159 -6.59 21.57 6.04
C LYS A 159 -6.45 20.15 6.58
N ILE A 160 -6.91 19.15 5.82
CA ILE A 160 -6.81 17.74 6.19
C ILE A 160 -5.34 17.33 6.36
N TYR A 161 -4.47 17.70 5.44
CA TYR A 161 -3.04 17.39 5.50
C TYR A 161 -2.27 18.21 6.55
N GLU A 162 -2.75 19.41 6.90
CA GLU A 162 -2.17 20.21 7.99
C GLU A 162 -2.56 19.63 9.37
N THR A 163 -3.79 19.15 9.53
CA THR A 163 -4.31 18.68 10.83
C THR A 163 -4.27 17.18 11.02
N GLY A 164 -4.07 16.40 9.95
CA GLY A 164 -4.15 14.94 9.96
C GLY A 164 -5.57 14.38 10.06
N SER A 165 -6.62 15.23 10.01
CA SER A 165 -8.00 14.77 10.14
C SER A 165 -8.97 15.57 9.27
N GLY A 166 -10.08 14.92 8.86
CA GLY A 166 -11.12 15.56 8.08
C GLY A 166 -11.94 14.59 7.24
N LYS A 167 -12.64 15.12 6.25
CA LYS A 167 -13.54 14.34 5.39
C LYS A 167 -13.22 14.61 3.92
N ILE A 168 -13.00 13.55 3.16
CA ILE A 168 -12.81 13.60 1.71
C ILE A 168 -14.08 13.09 1.06
N ARG A 169 -14.65 13.89 0.15
CA ARG A 169 -15.81 13.46 -0.66
C ARG A 169 -15.33 12.80 -1.92
N LEU A 170 -15.83 11.58 -2.17
CA LEU A 170 -15.47 10.74 -3.31
C LEU A 170 -16.69 10.49 -4.17
N ARG A 171 -16.58 10.73 -5.48
CA ARG A 171 -17.57 10.35 -6.49
C ARG A 171 -17.06 9.20 -7.35
N GLY A 172 -17.95 8.29 -7.70
CA GLY A 172 -17.72 7.36 -8.80
C GLY A 172 -17.66 8.08 -10.13
N LYS A 173 -16.96 7.51 -11.09
CA LYS A 173 -16.90 8.01 -12.46
C LYS A 173 -18.02 7.40 -13.28
N VAL A 174 -18.74 8.25 -13.99
CA VAL A 174 -19.90 7.89 -14.79
C VAL A 174 -19.69 8.32 -16.23
N GLU A 175 -19.97 7.43 -17.17
CA GLU A 175 -19.87 7.69 -18.61
C GLU A 175 -21.22 7.40 -19.29
N VAL A 176 -21.51 8.13 -20.35
CA VAL A 176 -22.73 7.96 -21.13
C VAL A 176 -22.41 7.28 -22.45
N GLU A 177 -22.93 6.08 -22.62
CA GLU A 177 -22.80 5.34 -23.88
C GLU A 177 -24.09 5.46 -24.70
N LYS A 178 -23.94 5.73 -25.99
CA LYS A 178 -25.05 5.78 -26.94
C LYS A 178 -25.25 4.42 -27.61
N LEU A 179 -26.46 3.92 -27.57
CA LEU A 179 -26.84 2.65 -28.16
C LEU A 179 -27.57 2.86 -29.52
N LYS A 180 -27.71 1.76 -30.24
CA LYS A 180 -28.50 1.75 -31.51
C LYS A 180 -29.95 2.19 -31.22
N GLY A 181 -30.54 2.95 -32.16
CA GLY A 181 -31.92 3.43 -32.01
C GLY A 181 -32.10 4.67 -31.10
N GLY A 182 -31.03 5.39 -30.79
CA GLY A 182 -31.07 6.61 -29.97
C GLY A 182 -31.24 6.36 -28.44
N LYS A 183 -31.16 5.10 -28.02
CA LYS A 183 -31.12 4.74 -26.58
C LYS A 183 -29.80 5.17 -25.99
N LYS A 184 -29.80 5.45 -24.68
CA LYS A 184 -28.59 5.76 -23.88
C LYS A 184 -28.47 4.78 -22.72
N GLN A 185 -27.27 4.55 -22.30
CA GLN A 185 -27.00 3.89 -21.02
C GLN A 185 -25.99 4.69 -20.21
N LEU A 186 -26.15 4.67 -18.91
CA LEU A 186 -25.21 5.24 -17.96
C LEU A 186 -24.31 4.11 -17.47
N VAL A 187 -23.01 4.29 -17.60
CA VAL A 187 -22.02 3.28 -17.21
C VAL A 187 -21.16 3.84 -16.10
N ILE A 188 -21.14 3.16 -14.96
CA ILE A 188 -20.23 3.47 -13.86
C ILE A 188 -18.98 2.66 -14.08
N THR A 189 -17.86 3.34 -14.32
CA THR A 189 -16.56 2.73 -14.62
C THR A 189 -15.61 2.74 -13.44
N GLU A 190 -15.82 3.65 -12.48
CA GLU A 190 -15.05 3.72 -11.24
C GLU A 190 -15.98 4.03 -10.07
N ILE A 191 -15.69 3.46 -8.92
CA ILE A 191 -16.52 3.58 -7.71
C ILE A 191 -15.73 4.24 -6.58
N PRO A 192 -16.42 4.94 -5.64
CA PRO A 192 -15.77 5.38 -4.41
C PRO A 192 -15.12 4.21 -3.67
N TYR A 193 -13.92 4.43 -3.13
CA TYR A 193 -13.19 3.40 -2.37
C TYR A 193 -14.00 2.83 -1.19
N THR A 194 -14.89 3.63 -0.61
CA THR A 194 -15.83 3.23 0.45
C THR A 194 -16.94 2.28 -0.02
N MET A 195 -17.11 2.12 -1.34
CA MET A 195 -18.17 1.28 -1.93
C MET A 195 -17.71 -0.14 -2.26
N LEU A 196 -16.53 -0.56 -1.82
CA LEU A 196 -15.99 -1.90 -2.07
C LEU A 196 -16.82 -3.03 -1.43
N GLY A 197 -16.75 -4.21 -2.02
CA GLY A 197 -17.34 -5.44 -1.50
C GLY A 197 -18.87 -5.41 -1.46
N ALA A 198 -19.46 -5.86 -0.36
CA ALA A 198 -20.92 -5.94 -0.18
C ALA A 198 -21.65 -4.59 -0.38
N ASN A 199 -20.93 -3.46 -0.37
CA ASN A 199 -21.53 -2.15 -0.62
C ASN A 199 -21.91 -1.93 -2.09
N ILE A 200 -21.29 -2.67 -3.05
CA ILE A 200 -21.71 -2.67 -4.46
C ILE A 200 -23.13 -3.24 -4.57
N GLY A 201 -23.40 -4.39 -3.92
CA GLY A 201 -24.74 -4.98 -3.87
C GLY A 201 -25.78 -4.06 -3.22
N LYS A 202 -25.40 -3.35 -2.15
CA LYS A 202 -26.28 -2.34 -1.53
C LYS A 202 -26.57 -1.19 -2.48
N PHE A 203 -25.57 -0.69 -3.21
CA PHE A 203 -25.76 0.35 -4.22
C PHE A 203 -26.76 -0.09 -5.30
N LEU A 204 -26.66 -1.32 -5.81
CA LEU A 204 -27.60 -1.86 -6.81
C LEU A 204 -29.01 -1.89 -6.25
N ASN A 205 -29.19 -2.34 -4.99
CA ASN A 205 -30.48 -2.35 -4.31
C ASN A 205 -31.02 -0.94 -4.06
N ASP A 206 -30.17 0.01 -3.70
CA ASP A 206 -30.58 1.41 -3.52
C ASP A 206 -31.10 2.00 -4.85
N VAL A 207 -30.43 1.73 -5.97
CA VAL A 207 -30.89 2.17 -7.30
C VAL A 207 -32.21 1.49 -7.67
N ALA A 208 -32.35 0.18 -7.46
CA ALA A 208 -33.60 -0.55 -7.69
C ALA A 208 -34.76 0.05 -6.86
N SER A 209 -34.51 0.35 -5.59
CA SER A 209 -35.49 0.99 -4.71
C SER A 209 -35.91 2.39 -5.18
N LEU A 210 -35.01 3.17 -5.78
CA LEU A 210 -35.40 4.47 -6.40
C LEU A 210 -36.38 4.29 -7.55
N VAL A 211 -36.27 3.21 -8.31
CA VAL A 211 -37.20 2.88 -9.40
C VAL A 211 -38.53 2.35 -8.83
N GLU A 212 -38.50 1.40 -7.89
CA GLU A 212 -39.67 0.80 -7.28
C GLU A 212 -40.51 1.83 -6.54
N THR A 213 -39.88 2.73 -5.80
CA THR A 213 -40.54 3.83 -5.08
C THR A 213 -40.97 4.99 -5.99
N LYS A 214 -40.78 4.84 -7.31
CA LYS A 214 -41.11 5.85 -8.34
C LYS A 214 -40.43 7.21 -8.13
N LYS A 215 -39.31 7.26 -7.42
CA LYS A 215 -38.49 8.48 -7.32
C LYS A 215 -37.82 8.82 -8.66
N THR A 216 -37.58 7.81 -9.48
CA THR A 216 -37.23 7.96 -10.88
C THR A 216 -37.97 6.93 -11.73
N THR A 217 -38.29 7.33 -12.96
CA THR A 217 -38.82 6.44 -14.00
C THR A 217 -37.89 6.34 -15.18
N ASP A 218 -36.72 6.96 -15.10
CA ASP A 218 -35.77 7.13 -16.19
C ASP A 218 -34.89 5.89 -16.41
N ILE A 219 -34.74 5.03 -15.40
CA ILE A 219 -33.99 3.77 -15.45
C ILE A 219 -34.92 2.64 -15.85
N VAL A 220 -34.54 1.89 -16.88
CA VAL A 220 -35.28 0.73 -17.40
C VAL A 220 -34.76 -0.56 -16.78
N ASP A 221 -33.45 -0.69 -16.72
CA ASP A 221 -32.77 -1.87 -16.17
C ASP A 221 -31.43 -1.49 -15.54
N ILE A 222 -30.98 -2.32 -14.59
CA ILE A 222 -29.68 -2.21 -13.95
C ILE A 222 -28.96 -3.57 -14.02
N SER A 223 -27.73 -3.58 -14.55
CA SER A 223 -26.94 -4.78 -14.65
C SER A 223 -25.50 -4.53 -14.16
N ASN A 224 -24.96 -5.48 -13.44
CA ASN A 224 -23.56 -5.49 -13.06
C ASN A 224 -22.79 -6.38 -14.05
N GLN A 225 -21.92 -5.75 -14.83
CA GLN A 225 -21.07 -6.37 -15.83
C GLN A 225 -19.58 -6.29 -15.44
N SER A 226 -19.31 -6.01 -14.17
CA SER A 226 -17.95 -5.95 -13.65
C SER A 226 -17.23 -7.28 -13.84
N SER A 227 -15.93 -7.21 -14.07
CA SER A 227 -15.09 -8.38 -14.33
C SER A 227 -13.67 -8.14 -13.82
N LYS A 228 -12.74 -9.05 -14.13
CA LYS A 228 -11.31 -8.85 -13.88
C LYS A 228 -10.73 -7.62 -14.58
N GLU A 229 -11.39 -7.12 -15.62
CA GLU A 229 -10.96 -5.93 -16.36
C GLU A 229 -11.33 -4.63 -15.64
N GLY A 230 -12.23 -4.67 -14.66
CA GLY A 230 -12.63 -3.54 -13.86
C GLY A 230 -14.13 -3.46 -13.57
N ILE A 231 -14.53 -2.36 -12.95
CA ILE A 231 -15.93 -2.06 -12.65
C ILE A 231 -16.67 -1.63 -13.92
N ARG A 232 -17.81 -2.25 -14.13
CA ARG A 232 -18.77 -1.88 -15.19
C ARG A 232 -20.20 -2.13 -14.68
N ILE A 233 -20.82 -1.11 -14.11
CA ILE A 233 -22.23 -1.17 -13.71
C ILE A 233 -23.02 -0.34 -14.73
N VAL A 234 -24.01 -0.97 -15.36
CA VAL A 234 -24.76 -0.39 -16.49
C VAL A 234 -26.19 -0.14 -16.06
N LEU A 235 -26.66 1.09 -16.27
CA LEU A 235 -28.06 1.49 -16.12
C LEU A 235 -28.62 1.81 -17.51
N GLU A 236 -29.56 1.01 -17.98
CA GLU A 236 -30.27 1.30 -19.22
C GLU A 236 -31.29 2.42 -19.00
N LEU A 237 -31.27 3.42 -19.86
CA LEU A 237 -32.09 4.62 -19.70
C LEU A 237 -33.20 4.69 -20.73
N LYS A 238 -34.30 5.39 -20.40
CA LYS A 238 -35.30 5.81 -21.38
C LYS A 238 -34.70 6.81 -22.33
N LYS A 239 -35.31 6.91 -23.53
CA LYS A 239 -34.78 7.71 -24.64
C LYS A 239 -34.62 9.20 -24.30
N ASP A 240 -35.56 9.78 -23.55
CA ASP A 240 -35.63 11.22 -23.26
C ASP A 240 -35.15 11.55 -21.84
N THR A 241 -34.33 10.69 -21.24
CA THR A 241 -33.78 10.87 -19.87
C THR A 241 -32.84 12.07 -19.83
N ASP A 242 -33.06 12.95 -18.86
CA ASP A 242 -32.09 13.94 -18.43
C ASP A 242 -30.99 13.25 -17.65
N VAL A 243 -29.87 12.99 -18.33
CA VAL A 243 -28.76 12.20 -17.76
C VAL A 243 -28.06 12.96 -16.66
N GLU A 244 -27.95 14.27 -16.74
CA GLU A 244 -27.27 15.10 -15.74
C GLU A 244 -28.06 15.10 -14.43
N ASN A 245 -29.37 15.35 -14.51
CA ASN A 245 -30.25 15.32 -13.34
C ASN A 245 -30.29 13.92 -12.68
N LEU A 246 -30.35 12.86 -13.49
CA LEU A 246 -30.30 11.49 -13.00
C LEU A 246 -28.96 11.19 -12.29
N THR A 247 -27.84 11.60 -12.86
CA THR A 247 -26.51 11.41 -12.26
C THR A 247 -26.40 12.15 -10.94
N ASN A 248 -26.88 13.39 -10.87
CA ASN A 248 -26.92 14.17 -9.63
C ASN A 248 -27.82 13.52 -8.57
N MET A 249 -28.94 12.94 -8.98
CA MET A 249 -29.80 12.18 -8.06
C MET A 249 -29.08 10.94 -7.51
N LEU A 250 -28.36 10.19 -8.35
CA LEU A 250 -27.56 9.03 -7.91
C LEU A 250 -26.48 9.45 -6.90
N TYR A 251 -25.75 10.55 -7.14
CA TYR A 251 -24.78 11.08 -6.19
C TYR A 251 -25.42 11.47 -4.86
N LYS A 252 -26.61 12.07 -4.88
CA LYS A 252 -27.27 12.54 -3.65
C LYS A 252 -27.99 11.44 -2.87
N LYS A 253 -28.52 10.42 -3.55
CA LYS A 253 -29.41 9.40 -2.94
C LYS A 253 -28.76 8.03 -2.77
N THR A 254 -27.57 7.82 -3.32
CA THR A 254 -26.86 6.54 -3.23
C THR A 254 -25.40 6.76 -2.79
N ARG A 255 -24.67 5.67 -2.60
CA ARG A 255 -23.23 5.71 -2.27
C ARG A 255 -22.32 6.01 -3.46
N LEU A 256 -22.86 6.40 -4.62
CA LEU A 256 -22.04 6.79 -5.76
C LEU A 256 -21.26 8.10 -5.48
N GLU A 257 -21.72 8.94 -4.55
CA GLU A 257 -20.91 9.90 -3.81
C GLU A 257 -20.91 9.49 -2.34
N ASP A 258 -19.74 9.35 -1.75
CA ASP A 258 -19.59 8.95 -0.35
C ASP A 258 -18.42 9.71 0.30
N THR A 259 -18.34 9.63 1.60
CA THR A 259 -17.35 10.35 2.40
C THR A 259 -16.33 9.37 2.98
N PHE A 260 -15.05 9.61 2.70
CA PHE A 260 -13.93 8.95 3.36
C PHE A 260 -13.50 9.82 4.56
N GLY A 261 -13.64 9.27 5.77
CA GLY A 261 -13.17 9.93 6.99
C GLY A 261 -11.66 9.76 7.12
N VAL A 262 -10.92 10.86 7.21
CA VAL A 262 -9.47 10.83 7.40
C VAL A 262 -9.14 11.00 8.88
N ASN A 263 -8.31 10.12 9.40
CA ASN A 263 -7.65 10.25 10.70
C ASN A 263 -6.25 9.64 10.58
N MET A 264 -5.25 10.50 10.42
CA MET A 264 -3.85 10.10 10.20
C MET A 264 -3.17 9.81 11.54
N LEU A 265 -3.82 8.96 12.35
CA LEU A 265 -3.29 8.48 13.61
C LEU A 265 -2.21 7.42 13.35
N ALA A 266 -1.03 7.61 13.91
CA ALA A 266 0.06 6.65 13.86
C ALA A 266 0.79 6.60 15.21
N VAL A 267 1.57 5.55 15.42
CA VAL A 267 2.48 5.48 16.57
C VAL A 267 3.80 6.10 16.17
N ALA A 268 4.11 7.26 16.75
CA ALA A 268 5.36 7.98 16.57
C ALA A 268 6.09 8.01 17.92
N ASP A 269 7.36 7.60 17.94
CA ASP A 269 8.18 7.55 19.16
C ASP A 269 7.49 6.80 20.33
N GLY A 270 6.79 5.71 20.00
CA GLY A 270 6.06 4.88 20.96
C GLY A 270 4.75 5.49 21.47
N ARG A 271 4.27 6.59 20.92
CA ARG A 271 3.02 7.27 21.30
C ARG A 271 2.06 7.40 20.13
N PRO A 272 0.75 7.19 20.34
CA PRO A 272 -0.24 7.43 19.31
C PRO A 272 -0.46 8.95 19.13
N GLU A 273 -0.26 9.43 17.90
CA GLU A 273 -0.42 10.84 17.55
C GLU A 273 -1.12 10.97 16.20
N THR A 274 -1.96 11.99 16.05
CA THR A 274 -2.52 12.37 14.75
C THR A 274 -1.52 13.28 14.04
N LEU A 275 -0.93 12.78 12.97
CA LEU A 275 0.17 13.42 12.28
C LEU A 275 -0.31 14.20 11.04
N SER A 276 0.30 15.35 10.78
CA SER A 276 0.19 16.03 9.50
C SER A 276 0.94 15.27 8.40
N LEU A 277 0.63 15.58 7.14
CA LEU A 277 1.38 15.02 6.01
C LEU A 277 2.89 15.30 6.12
N LYS A 278 3.27 16.50 6.57
CA LYS A 278 4.67 16.87 6.74
C LYS A 278 5.35 16.02 7.81
N GLN A 279 4.73 15.83 8.97
CA GLN A 279 5.28 15.01 10.05
C GLN A 279 5.48 13.55 9.63
N ILE A 280 4.54 12.96 8.87
CA ILE A 280 4.72 11.59 8.36
C ILE A 280 5.94 11.50 7.43
N ILE A 281 6.14 12.50 6.58
CA ILE A 281 7.31 12.54 5.69
C ILE A 281 8.59 12.74 6.51
N GLU A 282 8.58 13.60 7.52
CA GLU A 282 9.70 13.85 8.43
C GLU A 282 10.14 12.58 9.15
N TYR A 283 9.24 11.91 9.86
CA TYR A 283 9.54 10.64 10.53
C TYR A 283 10.06 9.57 9.56
N HIS A 284 9.53 9.53 8.34
CA HIS A 284 10.02 8.60 7.34
C HIS A 284 11.45 8.95 6.89
N VAL A 285 11.76 10.22 6.66
CA VAL A 285 13.11 10.67 6.27
C VAL A 285 14.11 10.33 7.36
N ASP A 286 13.81 10.64 8.62
CA ASP A 286 14.66 10.32 9.76
C ASP A 286 14.94 8.82 9.84
N PHE A 287 13.90 8.00 9.69
CA PHE A 287 14.03 6.55 9.65
C PHE A 287 14.89 6.05 8.50
N VAL A 288 14.73 6.59 7.29
CA VAL A 288 15.54 6.18 6.13
C VAL A 288 17.01 6.57 6.32
N PHE A 289 17.28 7.74 6.92
CA PHE A 289 18.65 8.12 7.28
C PHE A 289 19.24 7.16 8.32
N GLU A 290 18.48 6.78 9.35
CA GLU A 290 18.92 5.83 10.37
C GLU A 290 19.30 4.48 9.75
N ILE A 291 18.37 3.85 9.00
CA ILE A 291 18.64 2.54 8.39
C ILE A 291 19.77 2.59 7.37
N THR A 292 19.91 3.68 6.64
CA THR A 292 21.02 3.88 5.67
C THR A 292 22.35 4.04 6.41
N THR A 293 22.39 4.81 7.49
CA THR A 293 23.58 4.96 8.35
C THR A 293 24.03 3.61 8.88
N ARG A 294 23.11 2.82 9.47
CA ARG A 294 23.41 1.47 9.98
C ARG A 294 23.90 0.52 8.88
N LYS A 295 23.31 0.60 7.68
CA LYS A 295 23.75 -0.15 6.49
C LYS A 295 25.20 0.15 6.15
N TYR A 296 25.54 1.44 6.01
CA TYR A 296 26.90 1.82 5.59
C TYR A 296 27.93 1.59 6.69
N HIS A 297 27.59 1.66 7.97
CA HIS A 297 28.46 1.18 9.03
C HIS A 297 28.76 -0.31 8.90
N THR A 298 27.77 -1.15 8.72
CA THR A 298 27.92 -2.59 8.50
C THR A 298 28.78 -2.92 7.27
N LEU A 299 28.58 -2.18 6.17
CA LEU A 299 29.37 -2.33 4.95
C LEU A 299 30.82 -1.87 5.16
N LEU A 300 31.01 -0.75 5.83
CA LEU A 300 32.34 -0.21 6.16
C LEU A 300 33.13 -1.19 7.02
N ASP A 301 32.52 -1.73 8.09
CA ASP A 301 33.16 -2.71 8.97
C ASP A 301 33.62 -3.95 8.20
N LYS A 302 32.78 -4.47 7.28
CA LYS A 302 33.17 -5.60 6.40
C LYS A 302 34.32 -5.26 5.47
N GLU A 303 34.34 -4.06 4.90
CA GLU A 303 35.46 -3.65 4.04
C GLU A 303 36.74 -3.39 4.84
N LEU A 304 36.66 -2.87 6.07
CA LEU A 304 37.81 -2.71 6.96
C LEU A 304 38.39 -4.07 7.38
N GLU A 305 37.53 -5.04 7.71
CA GLU A 305 37.97 -6.42 7.97
C GLU A 305 38.67 -7.06 6.75
N LYS A 306 38.11 -6.82 5.57
CA LYS A 306 38.69 -7.28 4.29
C LYS A 306 40.03 -6.61 4.00
N GLN A 307 40.15 -5.30 4.23
CA GLN A 307 41.37 -4.52 4.12
C GLN A 307 42.47 -5.10 5.03
N GLU A 308 42.16 -5.33 6.30
CA GLU A 308 43.10 -5.90 7.26
C GLU A 308 43.73 -7.23 6.76
N VAL A 309 42.86 -8.13 6.25
CA VAL A 309 43.28 -9.43 5.71
C VAL A 309 44.15 -9.24 4.45
N GLN A 310 43.73 -8.39 3.52
CA GLN A 310 44.44 -8.13 2.26
C GLN A 310 45.82 -7.52 2.51
N GLU A 311 45.92 -6.55 3.43
CA GLU A 311 47.22 -5.96 3.83
C GLU A 311 48.16 -7.01 4.41
N GLY A 312 47.66 -7.91 5.24
CA GLY A 312 48.41 -9.02 5.79
C GLY A 312 48.93 -9.99 4.71
N LEU A 313 48.06 -10.33 3.75
CA LEU A 313 48.43 -11.22 2.64
C LEU A 313 49.46 -10.58 1.70
N ILE A 314 49.32 -9.30 1.36
CA ILE A 314 50.28 -8.55 0.54
C ILE A 314 51.63 -8.52 1.26
N LYS A 315 51.67 -8.12 2.53
CA LYS A 315 52.90 -8.12 3.34
C LYS A 315 53.50 -9.52 3.45
N ALA A 316 52.67 -10.58 3.58
CA ALA A 316 53.13 -11.96 3.61
C ALA A 316 53.77 -12.40 2.29
N CYS A 317 53.27 -11.97 1.13
CA CYS A 317 53.89 -12.25 -0.16
C CYS A 317 55.28 -11.65 -0.27
N ASP A 318 55.50 -10.44 0.25
CA ASP A 318 56.84 -9.79 0.23
C ASP A 318 57.87 -10.51 1.11
N VAL A 319 57.45 -11.23 2.14
CA VAL A 319 58.32 -11.96 3.10
C VAL A 319 58.05 -13.46 3.08
N ILE A 320 57.58 -13.99 1.96
CA ILE A 320 57.11 -15.37 1.87
C ILE A 320 58.17 -16.43 2.22
N ASP A 321 59.42 -16.20 1.82
CA ASP A 321 60.53 -17.11 2.15
C ASP A 321 60.73 -17.24 3.65
N LEU A 322 60.61 -16.14 4.39
CA LEU A 322 60.67 -16.12 5.83
C LEU A 322 59.48 -16.87 6.47
N ILE A 323 58.27 -16.69 5.93
CA ILE A 323 57.10 -17.39 6.40
C ILE A 323 57.21 -18.91 6.17
N ILE A 324 57.74 -19.32 4.99
CA ILE A 324 58.02 -20.74 4.72
C ILE A 324 59.07 -21.28 5.68
N GLU A 325 60.11 -20.52 6.03
CA GLU A 325 61.11 -20.90 7.01
C GLU A 325 60.51 -21.12 8.40
N ILE A 326 59.64 -20.20 8.87
CA ILE A 326 58.90 -20.31 10.11
C ILE A 326 58.02 -21.56 10.12
N LEU A 327 57.25 -21.79 9.03
CA LEU A 327 56.37 -22.97 8.90
C LEU A 327 57.15 -24.29 8.99
N ARG A 328 58.31 -24.39 8.31
CA ARG A 328 59.15 -25.59 8.31
C ARG A 328 59.92 -25.80 9.61
N GLY A 329 60.23 -24.71 10.32
CA GLY A 329 60.95 -24.73 11.58
C GLY A 329 60.09 -25.01 12.81
N SER A 330 58.77 -24.80 12.69
CA SER A 330 57.81 -24.93 13.77
C SER A 330 57.28 -26.36 13.93
N LYS A 331 56.82 -26.72 15.13
CA LYS A 331 56.28 -28.05 15.45
C LYS A 331 54.77 -28.17 15.20
N ASN A 332 54.04 -27.09 15.30
CA ASN A 332 52.58 -27.05 15.12
C ASN A 332 52.09 -25.66 14.68
N ARG A 333 50.82 -25.58 14.27
CA ARG A 333 50.15 -24.35 13.80
C ARG A 333 50.16 -23.22 14.85
N GLU A 334 50.01 -23.58 16.12
CA GLU A 334 49.93 -22.59 17.21
C GLU A 334 51.28 -21.89 17.45
N GLN A 335 52.36 -22.61 17.31
CA GLN A 335 53.71 -22.04 17.40
C GLN A 335 53.99 -21.05 16.24
N VAL A 336 53.55 -21.39 15.01
CA VAL A 336 53.62 -20.47 13.88
C VAL A 336 52.80 -19.23 14.14
N LYS A 337 51.56 -19.39 14.62
CA LYS A 337 50.65 -18.27 14.92
C LYS A 337 51.25 -17.34 15.99
N LYS A 338 51.82 -17.87 17.09
CA LYS A 338 52.49 -17.06 18.11
C LYS A 338 53.72 -16.32 17.55
N CYS A 339 54.50 -16.94 16.66
CA CYS A 339 55.60 -16.27 15.99
C CYS A 339 55.11 -15.12 15.10
N LEU A 340 54.08 -15.34 14.28
CA LEU A 340 53.53 -14.33 13.38
C LEU A 340 52.88 -13.17 14.12
N VAL A 341 52.19 -13.43 15.25
CA VAL A 341 51.41 -12.40 15.96
C VAL A 341 52.23 -11.73 17.07
N GLU A 342 52.93 -12.52 17.91
CA GLU A 342 53.63 -12.04 19.10
C GLU A 342 55.13 -11.91 18.92
N GLY A 343 55.67 -12.36 17.76
CA GLY A 343 57.11 -12.35 17.48
C GLY A 343 57.89 -13.38 18.31
N ILE A 344 57.23 -14.38 18.90
CA ILE A 344 57.84 -15.42 19.72
C ILE A 344 58.55 -16.43 18.83
N THR A 345 59.90 -16.46 18.86
CA THR A 345 60.73 -17.33 18.02
C THR A 345 61.19 -18.58 18.74
N GLU A 346 60.92 -18.72 20.07
CA GLU A 346 61.38 -19.81 20.88
C GLU A 346 60.94 -21.19 20.38
N GLY A 347 61.89 -22.10 20.21
CA GLY A 347 61.63 -23.48 19.78
C GLY A 347 61.40 -23.63 18.25
N ILE A 348 61.53 -22.57 17.47
CA ILE A 348 61.47 -22.58 16.00
C ILE A 348 62.90 -22.70 15.44
N ARG A 349 63.09 -23.55 14.46
CA ARG A 349 64.40 -23.74 13.81
C ARG A 349 64.55 -22.77 12.63
N PHE A 350 65.40 -21.74 12.80
CA PHE A 350 65.75 -20.80 11.73
C PHE A 350 67.06 -21.16 11.02
N LYS A 351 67.17 -20.78 9.78
CA LYS A 351 68.45 -20.94 8.99
C LYS A 351 69.52 -19.97 9.46
N SER A 352 69.14 -18.80 9.96
CA SER A 352 70.06 -17.76 10.40
C SER A 352 69.51 -16.95 11.58
N LYS A 353 70.39 -16.32 12.36
CA LYS A 353 70.01 -15.34 13.41
C LYS A 353 69.34 -14.09 12.80
N ALA A 354 69.63 -13.77 11.53
CA ALA A 354 69.00 -12.66 10.81
C ALA A 354 67.52 -12.98 10.54
N SER A 355 67.21 -14.21 10.07
CA SER A 355 65.84 -14.69 9.87
C SER A 355 65.04 -14.69 11.18
N GLU A 356 65.65 -15.15 12.29
CA GLU A 356 65.02 -15.13 13.59
C GLU A 356 64.66 -13.71 14.06
N LYS A 357 65.58 -12.76 13.95
CA LYS A 357 65.35 -11.34 14.24
C LYS A 357 64.30 -10.71 13.33
N ALA A 358 64.23 -11.10 12.09
CA ALA A 358 63.23 -10.61 11.12
C ALA A 358 61.82 -11.18 11.46
N ALA A 359 61.77 -12.48 11.82
CA ALA A 359 60.53 -13.15 12.23
C ALA A 359 59.90 -12.49 13.47
N ALA A 360 60.72 -12.12 14.48
CA ALA A 360 60.24 -11.43 15.66
C ALA A 360 59.64 -10.04 15.43
N LYS A 361 59.83 -9.47 14.22
CA LYS A 361 59.29 -8.13 13.87
C LYS A 361 58.09 -8.19 12.95
N LEU A 362 57.61 -9.34 12.55
CA LEU A 362 56.48 -9.46 11.60
C LEU A 362 55.22 -8.88 12.16
N LEU A 363 54.85 -9.22 13.39
CA LEU A 363 53.70 -8.67 14.19
C LEU A 363 52.42 -8.50 13.38
N PHE A 364 51.96 -9.59 12.74
CA PHE A 364 50.68 -9.65 12.11
C PHE A 364 49.55 -9.67 13.13
N THR A 365 48.36 -9.23 12.74
CA THR A 365 47.16 -9.44 13.58
C THR A 365 46.80 -10.93 13.59
N GLU A 366 46.00 -11.32 14.53
CA GLU A 366 45.52 -12.71 14.65
C GLU A 366 44.71 -13.13 13.40
N ARG A 367 43.89 -12.20 12.85
CA ARG A 367 43.11 -12.40 11.62
C ARG A 367 44.02 -12.55 10.41
N GLN A 368 45.03 -11.71 10.28
CA GLN A 368 46.08 -11.82 9.24
C GLN A 368 46.84 -13.13 9.31
N ALA A 369 47.30 -13.53 10.52
CA ALA A 369 48.02 -14.77 10.70
C ALA A 369 47.19 -15.99 10.31
N ASN A 370 45.90 -16.03 10.67
CA ASN A 370 44.99 -17.11 10.25
C ASN A 370 44.84 -17.15 8.72
N ALA A 371 44.64 -16.01 8.08
CA ALA A 371 44.53 -15.92 6.61
C ALA A 371 45.79 -16.39 5.89
N ILE A 372 46.96 -16.03 6.42
CA ILE A 372 48.28 -16.48 5.90
C ILE A 372 48.41 -18.00 6.03
N LEU A 373 48.05 -18.57 7.18
CA LEU A 373 48.14 -20.02 7.44
C LEU A 373 47.15 -20.84 6.58
N ASP A 374 46.06 -20.25 6.16
CA ASP A 374 45.04 -20.88 5.32
C ASP A 374 45.26 -20.58 3.81
N MET A 375 46.30 -19.80 3.50
CA MET A 375 46.63 -19.41 2.10
C MET A 375 47.08 -20.61 1.27
N ARG A 376 46.48 -20.77 0.10
CA ARG A 376 46.87 -21.81 -0.87
C ARG A 376 48.10 -21.40 -1.66
N LEU A 377 49.01 -22.34 -1.91
CA LEU A 377 50.30 -22.06 -2.59
C LEU A 377 50.16 -21.40 -3.97
N TYR A 378 49.12 -21.68 -4.73
CA TYR A 378 48.91 -21.07 -6.03
C TYR A 378 48.68 -19.54 -5.96
N LYS A 379 48.25 -19.01 -4.81
CA LYS A 379 48.08 -17.59 -4.54
C LYS A 379 49.41 -16.79 -4.58
N LEU A 380 50.54 -17.50 -4.62
CA LEU A 380 51.85 -16.91 -4.72
C LEU A 380 52.31 -16.69 -6.20
N ILE A 381 51.48 -17.04 -7.17
CA ILE A 381 51.75 -16.77 -8.59
C ILE A 381 51.57 -15.27 -8.84
N GLY A 382 52.45 -14.67 -9.64
CA GLY A 382 52.48 -13.23 -9.88
C GLY A 382 51.14 -12.63 -10.31
N LEU A 383 50.40 -13.30 -11.19
CA LEU A 383 49.02 -12.88 -11.59
C LEU A 383 48.02 -12.85 -10.45
N GLU A 384 48.13 -13.75 -9.47
CA GLU A 384 47.29 -13.78 -8.29
C GLU A 384 47.61 -12.65 -7.30
N ILE A 385 48.91 -12.28 -7.22
CA ILE A 385 49.36 -11.14 -6.41
C ILE A 385 48.83 -9.83 -7.00
N GLU A 386 48.90 -9.66 -8.35
CA GLU A 386 48.33 -8.51 -9.04
C GLU A 386 46.82 -8.43 -8.84
N ALA A 387 46.09 -9.56 -8.90
CA ALA A 387 44.69 -9.63 -8.62
C ALA A 387 44.36 -9.21 -7.17
N LEU A 388 45.16 -9.68 -6.18
CA LEU A 388 45.02 -9.28 -4.78
C LEU A 388 45.24 -7.78 -4.59
N GLN A 389 46.23 -7.20 -5.27
CA GLN A 389 46.47 -5.75 -5.22
C GLN A 389 45.31 -4.96 -5.86
N ALA A 390 44.74 -5.43 -6.98
CA ALA A 390 43.58 -4.82 -7.60
C ALA A 390 42.36 -4.87 -6.69
N GLU A 391 42.09 -6.03 -6.05
CA GLU A 391 41.01 -6.15 -5.05
C GLU A 391 41.23 -5.22 -3.85
N TYR A 392 42.46 -5.06 -3.37
CA TYR A 392 42.78 -4.13 -2.29
C TYR A 392 42.49 -2.67 -2.69
N GLN A 393 42.84 -2.27 -3.90
CA GLN A 393 42.53 -0.92 -4.40
C GLN A 393 40.99 -0.67 -4.47
N GLU A 394 40.20 -1.68 -4.86
CA GLU A 394 38.74 -1.58 -4.86
C GLU A 394 38.17 -1.49 -3.43
N THR A 395 38.71 -2.30 -2.50
CA THR A 395 38.39 -2.22 -1.08
C THR A 395 38.64 -0.81 -0.53
N MET A 396 39.81 -0.21 -0.85
CA MET A 396 40.14 1.16 -0.42
C MET A 396 39.18 2.21 -0.98
N LYS A 397 38.74 2.07 -2.24
CA LYS A 397 37.74 2.96 -2.84
C LYS A 397 36.38 2.83 -2.12
N ASN A 398 35.94 1.60 -1.81
CA ASN A 398 34.72 1.36 -1.08
C ASN A 398 34.77 1.97 0.32
N ILE A 399 35.88 1.80 1.04
CA ILE A 399 36.06 2.40 2.35
C ILE A 399 35.98 3.93 2.28
N ALA A 400 36.65 4.54 1.32
CA ALA A 400 36.60 6.00 1.13
C ALA A 400 35.18 6.47 0.81
N LEU A 401 34.47 5.77 -0.07
CA LEU A 401 33.07 6.05 -0.42
C LEU A 401 32.14 5.92 0.80
N TYR A 402 32.26 4.84 1.56
CA TYR A 402 31.37 4.61 2.71
C TYR A 402 31.63 5.61 3.84
N LYS A 403 32.90 6.01 4.06
CA LYS A 403 33.24 7.09 4.99
C LYS A 403 32.64 8.41 4.55
N ASP A 404 32.76 8.79 3.27
CA ASP A 404 32.16 10.01 2.75
C ASP A 404 30.63 10.02 2.94
N ILE A 405 29.95 8.90 2.64
CA ILE A 405 28.50 8.77 2.85
C ILE A 405 28.12 8.92 4.33
N LEU A 406 28.91 8.38 5.26
CA LEU A 406 28.64 8.45 6.69
C LEU A 406 28.95 9.83 7.30
N GLU A 407 29.95 10.54 6.81
CA GLU A 407 30.43 11.81 7.35
C GLU A 407 29.78 13.03 6.69
N ASN A 408 29.20 12.87 5.48
CA ASN A 408 28.66 13.96 4.68
C ASN A 408 27.17 13.78 4.41
N TYR A 409 26.34 14.68 4.96
CA TYR A 409 24.89 14.68 4.76
C TYR A 409 24.48 14.66 3.28
N ASP A 410 25.14 15.48 2.44
CA ASP A 410 24.77 15.58 1.02
C ASP A 410 25.07 14.28 0.27
N SER A 411 26.17 13.59 0.60
CA SER A 411 26.50 12.28 0.05
C SER A 411 25.49 11.21 0.47
N MET A 412 25.08 11.19 1.74
CA MET A 412 24.05 10.30 2.26
C MET A 412 22.69 10.58 1.57
N ALA A 413 22.28 11.84 1.51
CA ALA A 413 21.05 12.25 0.86
C ALA A 413 21.04 11.89 -0.64
N ALA A 414 22.17 12.04 -1.33
CA ALA A 414 22.29 11.69 -2.74
C ALA A 414 22.06 10.18 -2.98
N VAL A 415 22.60 9.33 -2.12
CA VAL A 415 22.39 7.87 -2.19
C VAL A 415 20.92 7.52 -1.94
N ILE A 416 20.29 8.09 -0.93
CA ILE A 416 18.88 7.86 -0.62
C ILE A 416 17.99 8.33 -1.78
N ILE A 417 18.25 9.52 -2.33
CA ILE A 417 17.49 10.07 -3.46
C ILE A 417 17.65 9.18 -4.70
N LYS A 418 18.85 8.70 -4.98
CA LYS A 418 19.10 7.79 -6.11
C LYS A 418 18.29 6.50 -5.96
N ASP A 419 18.30 5.89 -4.78
CA ASP A 419 17.54 4.68 -4.49
C ASP A 419 16.02 4.93 -4.66
N MET A 420 15.51 6.05 -4.16
CA MET A 420 14.10 6.43 -4.36
C MET A 420 13.75 6.67 -5.84
N ASP A 421 14.67 7.22 -6.64
CA ASP A 421 14.45 7.40 -8.07
C ASP A 421 14.40 6.06 -8.82
N GLU A 422 15.23 5.10 -8.44
CA GLU A 422 15.19 3.73 -8.95
C GLU A 422 13.85 3.05 -8.60
N ILE A 423 13.40 3.15 -7.35
CA ILE A 423 12.10 2.64 -6.90
C ILE A 423 10.96 3.31 -7.68
N LYS A 424 11.00 4.63 -7.86
CA LYS A 424 9.99 5.34 -8.64
C LYS A 424 9.95 4.91 -10.10
N LYS A 425 11.12 4.70 -10.72
CA LYS A 425 11.25 4.26 -12.11
C LYS A 425 10.68 2.86 -12.32
N GLU A 426 10.99 1.93 -11.42
CA GLU A 426 10.58 0.53 -11.52
C GLU A 426 9.11 0.34 -11.15
N TYR A 427 8.65 0.98 -10.07
CA TYR A 427 7.33 0.73 -9.47
C TYR A 427 6.34 1.89 -9.61
N GLY A 428 6.73 3.03 -10.16
CA GLY A 428 5.82 4.16 -10.38
C GLY A 428 4.69 3.83 -11.35
N ARG A 429 3.52 4.44 -11.15
CA ARG A 429 2.39 4.36 -12.06
C ARG A 429 1.64 5.68 -12.13
N LYS A 430 0.85 5.84 -13.18
CA LYS A 430 -0.01 7.01 -13.33
C LYS A 430 -1.08 7.04 -12.24
N ARG A 431 -1.45 8.24 -11.81
CA ARG A 431 -2.57 8.48 -10.90
C ARG A 431 -3.88 7.95 -11.49
N ARG A 432 -4.69 7.35 -10.64
CA ARG A 432 -6.02 6.84 -10.97
C ARG A 432 -7.11 7.83 -10.55
N THR A 433 -7.04 8.35 -9.32
CA THR A 433 -8.06 9.24 -8.76
C THR A 433 -7.90 10.67 -9.26
N ALA A 434 -8.94 11.25 -9.85
CA ALA A 434 -8.98 12.68 -10.16
C ALA A 434 -9.20 13.51 -8.89
N VAL A 435 -8.66 14.75 -8.87
CA VAL A 435 -8.79 15.65 -7.71
C VAL A 435 -9.21 17.02 -8.21
N GLU A 436 -10.43 17.42 -7.89
CA GLU A 436 -11.03 18.67 -8.32
C GLU A 436 -11.98 19.24 -7.25
N ASN A 437 -12.47 20.44 -7.47
CA ASN A 437 -13.63 20.96 -6.75
C ASN A 437 -14.86 20.76 -7.61
N ALA A 438 -15.89 20.16 -7.06
CA ALA A 438 -17.17 20.08 -7.71
C ALA A 438 -18.26 20.66 -6.81
N GLU A 439 -19.24 21.26 -7.40
CA GLU A 439 -20.43 21.72 -6.71
C GLU A 439 -21.18 20.54 -6.07
N GLU A 440 -21.94 20.82 -5.02
CA GLU A 440 -22.79 19.81 -4.42
C GLU A 440 -23.83 19.36 -5.46
N ALA A 441 -24.02 18.04 -5.58
CA ALA A 441 -24.98 17.50 -6.51
C ALA A 441 -26.40 18.02 -6.18
N VAL A 442 -26.99 18.77 -7.08
CA VAL A 442 -28.37 19.27 -6.98
C VAL A 442 -29.19 18.57 -8.05
N TYR A 443 -30.29 17.97 -7.66
CA TYR A 443 -31.23 17.37 -8.61
C TYR A 443 -32.62 17.93 -8.41
N GLU A 444 -33.35 18.07 -9.50
CA GLU A 444 -34.75 18.46 -9.47
C GLU A 444 -35.63 17.22 -9.36
N GLU A 445 -36.42 17.13 -8.30
CA GLU A 445 -37.42 16.09 -8.17
C GLU A 445 -38.52 16.33 -9.21
N LYS A 446 -38.67 15.39 -10.16
CA LYS A 446 -39.83 15.43 -11.06
C LYS A 446 -41.07 15.26 -10.20
N LYS A 447 -41.81 16.34 -9.98
CA LYS A 447 -43.14 16.24 -9.32
C LYS A 447 -43.98 15.34 -10.20
N MET A 448 -44.62 14.31 -9.60
CA MET A 448 -45.62 13.56 -10.31
C MET A 448 -46.69 14.54 -10.75
N GLU A 449 -47.08 14.50 -12.04
CA GLU A 449 -48.27 15.24 -12.51
C GLU A 449 -49.45 14.73 -11.67
N GLU A 450 -50.09 15.66 -10.98
CA GLU A 450 -51.28 15.36 -10.25
C GLU A 450 -52.43 15.05 -11.22
N MET A 451 -52.92 13.85 -11.15
CA MET A 451 -54.05 13.39 -12.00
C MET A 451 -55.15 12.83 -11.16
N GLU A 452 -56.41 13.16 -11.51
CA GLU A 452 -57.56 12.48 -10.94
C GLU A 452 -57.60 11.02 -11.41
N VAL A 453 -57.64 10.11 -10.43
CA VAL A 453 -57.73 8.67 -10.64
C VAL A 453 -58.90 8.11 -9.84
N CYS A 454 -59.35 6.92 -10.18
CA CYS A 454 -60.36 6.20 -9.39
C CYS A 454 -59.70 5.05 -8.66
N PHE A 455 -59.79 5.08 -7.34
CA PHE A 455 -59.35 3.96 -6.49
C PHE A 455 -60.42 2.88 -6.45
N LEU A 456 -60.03 1.66 -6.65
CA LEU A 456 -60.86 0.47 -6.65
C LEU A 456 -60.30 -0.52 -5.64
N MET A 457 -61.18 -1.13 -4.85
CA MET A 457 -60.85 -2.27 -3.99
C MET A 457 -61.99 -3.31 -4.05
N ASP A 458 -61.66 -4.54 -4.36
CA ASP A 458 -62.59 -5.64 -4.42
C ASP A 458 -62.93 -6.23 -3.02
N ARG A 459 -63.75 -7.28 -2.98
CA ARG A 459 -64.16 -7.95 -1.73
C ARG A 459 -63.02 -8.72 -1.06
N PHE A 460 -61.99 -9.03 -1.78
CA PHE A 460 -60.82 -9.79 -1.30
C PHE A 460 -59.69 -8.90 -0.85
N GLY A 461 -59.84 -7.56 -1.03
CA GLY A 461 -58.83 -6.58 -0.66
C GLY A 461 -57.78 -6.30 -1.74
N TYR A 462 -57.95 -6.76 -2.98
CA TYR A 462 -57.12 -6.35 -4.09
C TYR A 462 -57.46 -4.93 -4.49
N MET A 463 -56.41 -4.13 -4.66
CA MET A 463 -56.55 -2.70 -4.93
C MET A 463 -55.85 -2.33 -6.23
N LYS A 464 -56.48 -1.36 -6.94
CA LYS A 464 -55.90 -0.78 -8.15
C LYS A 464 -56.34 0.66 -8.34
N LEU A 465 -55.53 1.44 -9.05
CA LEU A 465 -55.88 2.76 -9.53
C LEU A 465 -56.14 2.67 -11.06
N ILE A 466 -57.21 3.32 -11.50
CA ILE A 466 -57.49 3.48 -12.95
C ILE A 466 -57.63 4.96 -13.26
N ASP A 467 -57.29 5.37 -14.50
CA ASP A 467 -57.53 6.72 -14.91
C ASP A 467 -59.03 7.02 -15.06
N LYS A 468 -59.42 8.29 -14.92
CA LYS A 468 -60.80 8.74 -14.93
C LYS A 468 -61.50 8.36 -16.25
N ASN A 469 -60.80 8.36 -17.37
CA ASN A 469 -61.41 8.01 -18.66
C ASN A 469 -61.68 6.49 -18.74
N ALA A 470 -60.81 5.65 -18.19
CA ALA A 470 -61.03 4.22 -18.12
C ALA A 470 -62.21 3.89 -17.14
N TYR A 471 -62.30 4.60 -16.03
CA TYR A 471 -63.45 4.49 -15.11
C TYR A 471 -64.76 4.84 -15.80
N GLU A 472 -64.87 5.99 -16.47
CA GLU A 472 -66.12 6.42 -17.10
C GLU A 472 -66.57 5.45 -18.21
N ARG A 473 -65.64 4.84 -18.95
CA ARG A 473 -65.94 3.83 -19.97
C ARG A 473 -66.48 2.50 -19.42
N ASN A 474 -66.11 2.14 -18.19
CA ASN A 474 -66.38 0.82 -17.62
C ASN A 474 -67.14 0.91 -16.30
N LYS A 475 -67.91 1.98 -16.05
CA LYS A 475 -68.49 2.33 -14.76
C LYS A 475 -69.32 1.22 -14.12
N GLU A 476 -70.20 0.58 -14.88
CA GLU A 476 -71.04 -0.50 -14.41
C GLU A 476 -70.22 -1.75 -13.98
N ALA A 477 -69.28 -2.16 -14.77
CA ALA A 477 -68.42 -3.30 -14.48
C ALA A 477 -67.56 -3.03 -13.22
N VAL A 478 -67.00 -1.81 -13.10
CA VAL A 478 -66.20 -1.39 -11.95
C VAL A 478 -66.98 -1.47 -10.64
N HIS A 479 -68.25 -1.00 -10.62
CA HIS A 479 -69.08 -1.06 -9.43
C HIS A 479 -69.58 -2.49 -9.07
N ASN A 480 -69.73 -3.36 -10.08
CA ASN A 480 -70.10 -4.75 -9.85
C ASN A 480 -68.96 -5.60 -9.25
N GLU A 481 -67.73 -5.31 -9.68
CA GLU A 481 -66.55 -6.10 -9.29
C GLU A 481 -65.89 -5.59 -7.97
N ASN A 482 -66.04 -4.30 -7.66
CA ASN A 482 -65.33 -3.67 -6.54
C ASN A 482 -66.28 -3.23 -5.43
N LYS A 483 -65.87 -3.44 -4.18
CA LYS A 483 -66.61 -3.05 -3.00
C LYS A 483 -66.48 -1.56 -2.65
N TYR A 484 -65.29 -1.00 -2.90
CA TYR A 484 -64.98 0.40 -2.68
C TYR A 484 -64.48 1.04 -3.97
N VAL A 485 -65.15 2.12 -4.36
CA VAL A 485 -64.86 2.88 -5.60
C VAL A 485 -65.03 4.35 -5.28
N PHE A 486 -63.96 5.14 -5.37
CA PHE A 486 -64.03 6.59 -5.19
C PHE A 486 -62.89 7.28 -5.94
N ASN A 487 -63.12 8.54 -6.25
CA ASN A 487 -62.12 9.40 -6.95
C ASN A 487 -61.14 9.96 -5.91
N CYS A 488 -59.86 10.00 -6.31
CA CYS A 488 -58.77 10.59 -5.53
C CYS A 488 -57.73 11.13 -6.51
N MET A 489 -56.78 11.87 -5.99
CA MET A 489 -55.57 12.19 -6.73
C MET A 489 -54.58 11.00 -6.67
N ASN A 490 -53.79 10.82 -7.71
CA ASN A 490 -52.75 9.81 -7.77
C ASN A 490 -51.63 10.02 -6.71
N THR A 491 -51.65 11.18 -6.04
CA THR A 491 -50.76 11.58 -4.95
C THR A 491 -51.38 11.44 -3.56
N ASP A 492 -52.69 11.12 -3.47
CA ASP A 492 -53.38 10.98 -2.19
C ASP A 492 -52.94 9.71 -1.46
N LYS A 493 -52.95 9.80 -0.12
CA LYS A 493 -52.75 8.65 0.76
C LYS A 493 -54.06 8.10 1.21
N ILE A 494 -54.32 6.84 0.90
CA ILE A 494 -55.54 6.15 1.33
C ILE A 494 -55.23 5.34 2.58
N CYS A 495 -55.97 5.61 3.65
CA CYS A 495 -55.85 4.89 4.91
C CYS A 495 -56.96 3.83 5.00
N ILE A 496 -56.58 2.58 5.19
CA ILE A 496 -57.49 1.45 5.39
C ILE A 496 -57.41 1.04 6.85
N PHE A 497 -58.57 1.08 7.51
CA PHE A 497 -58.71 0.60 8.87
C PHE A 497 -59.34 -0.79 8.83
N THR A 498 -58.69 -1.75 9.47
CA THR A 498 -59.17 -3.12 9.56
C THR A 498 -60.05 -3.30 10.81
N ASP A 499 -60.87 -4.34 10.83
CA ASP A 499 -61.67 -4.76 11.99
C ASP A 499 -60.80 -5.14 13.19
N THR A 500 -59.54 -5.47 12.99
CA THR A 500 -58.57 -5.71 14.05
C THR A 500 -57.93 -4.44 14.62
N GLY A 501 -58.38 -3.26 14.21
CA GLY A 501 -57.87 -1.96 14.66
C GLY A 501 -56.51 -1.54 14.09
N LYS A 502 -56.04 -2.18 13.02
CA LYS A 502 -54.81 -1.80 12.31
C LYS A 502 -55.11 -0.81 11.18
N MET A 503 -54.26 0.18 11.03
CA MET A 503 -54.29 1.10 9.91
C MET A 503 -53.17 0.74 8.90
N HIS A 504 -53.50 0.63 7.64
CA HIS A 504 -52.61 0.48 6.53
C HIS A 504 -52.71 1.73 5.65
N THR A 505 -51.58 2.28 5.24
CA THR A 505 -51.53 3.43 4.33
C THR A 505 -51.01 2.92 2.98
N ILE A 506 -51.71 3.32 1.92
CA ILE A 506 -51.38 2.97 0.54
C ILE A 506 -51.07 4.23 -0.22
#